data_00b67bea050c2f31913eec34e3fca2d4
#
_entry.id   00b67bea050c2f31913eec34e3fca2d4
#
_cell.length_a   1.000
_cell.length_b   1.000
_cell.length_c   1.000
_cell.angle_alpha   90.00
_cell.angle_beta   90.00
_cell.angle_gamma   90.00
#
_symmetry.space_group_name_H-M   'P 1'
#
loop_
_entity.id
_entity.type
_entity.pdbx_description
1 polymer ?
#
loop_
_entity_poly.entity_id
_entity_poly.type
_entity_poly.pdbx_seq_one_letter_code
_entity_poly.pdbx_strand_id
1 'polypeptide(L)'
;PHRGQAFVFRATYDYASKYLFEVNMGYTGSEQFSSKNRYGFFPSVAVGYVISKEKFWRKAMPWWSKMKVRYSDGTVGSDNASENWLYYSTYSKNSVGLIVEDKAANTTARWETARKQDLGIELGFFKDQLSFNVDLFQELRTDMLLKPVESPLLGITSKDVNSGSMKKHGIDIEGKWRSTTSRGFYYELGFMLGLNENRIVKYDEPVNTPAYQKWEGTPYKAARTGLEQIDGGYFASVDDIHGYPNSLGSIDNTYLGIYKLLDFNADGRVSNLDLHAIEGVAYPPIVGSFNIGL
;
A
#
# COMPACT_ATOMS: atom_id res chain seq x y z
N PRO A 1 -17.53 -19.46 -7.43
CA PRO A 1 -18.19 -18.16 -7.46
C PRO A 1 -18.23 -17.62 -6.04
N HIS A 2 -17.74 -16.38 -5.84
CA HIS A 2 -17.86 -15.69 -4.57
C HIS A 2 -19.28 -15.14 -4.40
N ARG A 3 -19.80 -15.23 -3.19
CA ARG A 3 -21.08 -14.64 -2.82
C ARG A 3 -20.84 -13.55 -1.78
N GLY A 4 -21.32 -12.37 -2.09
CA GLY A 4 -21.33 -11.22 -1.20
C GLY A 4 -22.70 -10.56 -1.22
N GLN A 5 -23.04 -9.87 -0.14
CA GLN A 5 -24.19 -8.98 -0.09
C GLN A 5 -23.79 -7.70 0.61
N ALA A 6 -24.33 -6.59 0.16
CA ALA A 6 -24.03 -5.30 0.73
C ALA A 6 -25.29 -4.44 0.86
N PHE A 7 -25.35 -3.71 1.94
CA PHE A 7 -26.26 -2.59 2.13
C PHE A 7 -25.42 -1.32 2.19
N VAL A 8 -25.75 -0.36 1.33
CA VAL A 8 -25.03 0.92 1.25
C VAL A 8 -26.02 2.06 1.46
N PHE A 9 -25.67 2.98 2.31
CA PHE A 9 -26.41 4.20 2.58
C PHE A 9 -25.52 5.41 2.36
N ARG A 10 -26.07 6.44 1.72
CA ARG A 10 -25.41 7.74 1.54
C ARG A 10 -26.41 8.86 1.82
N ALA A 11 -25.98 9.82 2.63
CA ALA A 11 -26.71 11.06 2.85
C ALA A 11 -25.78 12.24 2.62
N THR A 12 -26.26 13.23 1.88
CA THR A 12 -25.54 14.47 1.59
C THR A 12 -26.39 15.64 2.00
N TYR A 13 -25.76 16.64 2.60
CA TYR A 13 -26.41 17.89 2.98
C TYR A 13 -25.59 19.09 2.51
N ASP A 14 -26.24 20.00 1.82
CA ASP A 14 -25.64 21.24 1.34
C ASP A 14 -26.42 22.42 1.92
N TYR A 15 -25.73 23.28 2.65
CA TYR A 15 -26.34 24.53 3.14
C TYR A 15 -25.72 25.73 2.43
N ALA A 16 -26.57 26.44 1.66
CA ALA A 16 -26.21 27.63 0.90
C ALA A 16 -25.03 27.42 -0.06
N SER A 17 -24.76 26.22 -0.47
CA SER A 17 -23.58 25.78 -1.24
C SER A 17 -22.24 26.23 -0.61
N LYS A 18 -22.24 26.43 0.69
CA LYS A 18 -21.06 26.81 1.48
C LYS A 18 -20.59 25.71 2.38
N TYR A 19 -21.53 25.11 3.12
CA TYR A 19 -21.27 24.05 4.09
C TYR A 19 -21.78 22.74 3.51
N LEU A 20 -20.87 21.83 3.31
CA LEU A 20 -21.13 20.53 2.71
C LEU A 20 -20.91 19.45 3.76
N PHE A 21 -21.83 18.53 3.87
CA PHE A 21 -21.75 17.41 4.78
C PHE A 21 -22.18 16.12 4.07
N GLU A 22 -21.42 15.06 4.25
CA GLU A 22 -21.70 13.75 3.67
C GLU A 22 -21.43 12.64 4.68
N VAL A 23 -22.34 11.69 4.74
CA VAL A 23 -22.20 10.44 5.49
C VAL A 23 -22.42 9.28 4.55
N ASN A 24 -21.52 8.32 4.56
CA ASN A 24 -21.67 7.06 3.88
C ASN A 24 -21.55 5.92 4.88
N MET A 25 -22.33 4.88 4.72
CA MET A 25 -22.26 3.66 5.52
C MET A 25 -22.34 2.46 4.59
N GLY A 26 -21.39 1.55 4.72
CA GLY A 26 -21.40 0.25 4.08
C GLY A 26 -21.57 -0.84 5.13
N TYR A 27 -22.51 -1.73 4.94
CA TYR A 27 -22.65 -2.97 5.71
C TYR A 27 -22.56 -4.13 4.74
N THR A 28 -21.41 -4.80 4.73
CA THR A 28 -21.06 -5.78 3.68
C THR A 28 -20.77 -7.13 4.32
N GLY A 29 -21.33 -8.18 3.73
CA GLY A 29 -21.11 -9.56 4.10
C GLY A 29 -20.35 -10.31 3.00
N SER A 30 -19.35 -11.10 3.40
CA SER A 30 -18.56 -11.97 2.54
C SER A 30 -18.62 -13.42 3.00
N GLU A 31 -18.74 -14.35 2.07
CA GLU A 31 -18.67 -15.79 2.37
C GLU A 31 -17.26 -16.28 2.71
N GLN A 32 -16.25 -15.39 2.60
CA GLN A 32 -14.88 -15.67 2.94
C GLN A 32 -14.68 -15.97 4.43
N PHE A 33 -15.54 -15.39 5.26
CA PHE A 33 -15.47 -15.46 6.71
C PHE A 33 -16.58 -16.32 7.32
N SER A 34 -16.31 -16.84 8.53
CA SER A 34 -17.29 -17.57 9.31
C SER A 34 -18.54 -16.71 9.61
N SER A 35 -19.66 -17.33 9.97
CA SER A 35 -20.92 -16.62 10.25
C SER A 35 -20.82 -15.48 11.25
N LYS A 36 -19.90 -15.59 12.25
CA LYS A 36 -19.67 -14.57 13.27
C LYS A 36 -18.95 -13.33 12.75
N ASN A 37 -18.05 -13.50 11.78
CA ASN A 37 -17.18 -12.46 11.26
C ASN A 37 -17.54 -12.05 9.82
N ARG A 38 -18.66 -12.59 9.32
CA ARG A 38 -19.10 -12.43 7.92
C ARG A 38 -19.36 -10.99 7.54
N TYR A 39 -19.95 -10.20 8.44
CA TYR A 39 -20.38 -8.84 8.15
C TYR A 39 -19.41 -7.82 8.73
N GLY A 40 -19.01 -6.85 7.89
CA GLY A 40 -18.25 -5.68 8.27
C GLY A 40 -19.08 -4.41 8.14
N PHE A 41 -18.87 -3.46 9.05
CA PHE A 41 -19.47 -2.12 9.01
C PHE A 41 -18.39 -1.08 8.71
N PHE A 42 -18.60 -0.31 7.65
CA PHE A 42 -17.61 0.62 7.09
C PHE A 42 -18.23 2.02 6.94
N PRO A 43 -18.21 2.83 8.00
CA PRO A 43 -18.71 4.21 7.95
C PRO A 43 -17.66 5.16 7.37
N SER A 44 -18.14 6.25 6.76
CA SER A 44 -17.33 7.43 6.41
C SER A 44 -18.10 8.72 6.55
N VAL A 45 -17.40 9.78 6.92
CA VAL A 45 -17.93 11.14 7.07
C VAL A 45 -17.03 12.08 6.29
N ALA A 46 -17.64 13.04 5.58
CA ALA A 46 -16.91 14.12 4.95
C ALA A 46 -17.58 15.47 5.22
N VAL A 47 -16.75 16.48 5.41
CA VAL A 47 -17.18 17.87 5.57
C VAL A 47 -16.44 18.76 4.59
N GLY A 48 -17.12 19.79 4.09
CA GLY A 48 -16.54 20.76 3.17
C GLY A 48 -17.01 22.16 3.46
N TYR A 49 -16.10 23.11 3.34
CA TYR A 49 -16.41 24.53 3.50
C TYR A 49 -15.90 25.33 2.31
N VAL A 50 -16.82 25.97 1.60
CA VAL A 50 -16.53 26.83 0.44
C VAL A 50 -16.39 28.27 0.91
N ILE A 51 -15.21 28.63 1.38
CA ILE A 51 -14.87 29.93 1.96
C ILE A 51 -15.08 31.05 0.94
N SER A 52 -14.77 30.79 -0.34
CA SER A 52 -14.93 31.78 -1.42
C SER A 52 -16.38 32.24 -1.67
N LYS A 53 -17.38 31.53 -1.14
CA LYS A 53 -18.79 31.95 -1.20
C LYS A 53 -19.18 32.87 -0.07
N GLU A 54 -18.31 33.16 0.88
CA GLU A 54 -18.57 34.14 1.94
C GLU A 54 -18.49 35.57 1.43
N LYS A 55 -19.37 36.43 1.97
CA LYS A 55 -19.45 37.85 1.56
C LYS A 55 -18.14 38.58 1.83
N PHE A 56 -17.49 38.30 2.95
CA PHE A 56 -16.23 38.95 3.32
C PHE A 56 -15.10 38.57 2.34
N TRP A 57 -15.05 37.29 1.88
CA TRP A 57 -14.02 36.81 0.96
C TRP A 57 -14.11 37.52 -0.39
N ARG A 58 -15.30 37.51 -0.98
CA ARG A 58 -15.53 38.15 -2.29
C ARG A 58 -15.20 39.65 -2.30
N LYS A 59 -15.38 40.32 -1.16
CA LYS A 59 -15.06 41.76 -1.02
C LYS A 59 -13.56 41.98 -0.85
N ALA A 60 -12.87 41.10 -0.09
CA ALA A 60 -11.46 41.27 0.25
C ALA A 60 -10.53 40.77 -0.86
N MET A 61 -10.91 39.67 -1.57
CA MET A 61 -10.04 38.95 -2.51
C MET A 61 -10.78 38.63 -3.83
N PRO A 62 -11.13 39.62 -4.67
CA PRO A 62 -11.92 39.38 -5.88
C PRO A 62 -11.19 38.58 -6.98
N TRP A 63 -9.86 38.55 -6.95
CA TRP A 63 -9.01 37.75 -7.85
C TRP A 63 -8.89 36.27 -7.46
N TRP A 64 -9.27 35.93 -6.23
CA TRP A 64 -9.27 34.55 -5.73
C TRP A 64 -10.68 33.98 -5.85
N SER A 65 -10.93 33.28 -6.96
CA SER A 65 -12.27 32.84 -7.37
C SER A 65 -12.81 31.68 -6.59
N LYS A 66 -11.92 30.75 -6.16
CA LYS A 66 -12.30 29.54 -5.42
C LYS A 66 -11.37 29.29 -4.24
N MET A 67 -11.96 29.05 -3.08
CA MET A 67 -11.29 28.54 -1.90
C MET A 67 -12.25 27.57 -1.21
N LYS A 68 -11.91 26.30 -1.23
CA LYS A 68 -12.67 25.24 -0.55
C LYS A 68 -11.73 24.37 0.24
N VAL A 69 -12.09 24.09 1.47
CA VAL A 69 -11.41 23.12 2.33
C VAL A 69 -12.36 21.95 2.54
N ARG A 70 -11.84 20.73 2.45
CA ARG A 70 -12.60 19.50 2.71
C ARG A 70 -11.79 18.57 3.61
N TYR A 71 -12.49 17.83 4.44
CA TYR A 71 -11.93 16.78 5.26
C TYR A 71 -12.81 15.56 5.19
N SER A 72 -12.22 14.39 5.09
CA SER A 72 -12.92 13.13 5.18
C SER A 72 -12.19 12.14 6.09
N ASP A 73 -12.97 11.33 6.79
CA ASP A 73 -12.49 10.21 7.59
C ASP A 73 -13.44 9.03 7.38
N GLY A 74 -12.91 7.91 6.97
CA GLY A 74 -13.71 6.76 6.67
C GLY A 74 -12.95 5.45 6.77
N THR A 75 -13.73 4.38 6.93
CA THR A 75 -13.21 3.02 6.99
C THR A 75 -13.65 2.24 5.76
N VAL A 76 -12.74 1.46 5.19
CA VAL A 76 -12.99 0.54 4.07
C VAL A 76 -12.58 -0.85 4.50
N GLY A 77 -13.39 -1.85 4.16
CA GLY A 77 -13.09 -3.26 4.39
C GLY A 77 -12.57 -3.95 3.13
N SER A 78 -11.72 -4.95 3.31
CA SER A 78 -11.30 -5.89 2.28
C SER A 78 -11.41 -7.31 2.79
N ASP A 79 -11.91 -8.21 1.96
CA ASP A 79 -11.98 -9.66 2.20
C ASP A 79 -10.98 -10.43 1.33
N ASN A 80 -10.00 -9.72 0.76
CA ASN A 80 -8.99 -10.32 -0.10
C ASN A 80 -8.02 -11.17 0.71
N ALA A 81 -8.06 -12.46 0.50
CA ALA A 81 -7.18 -13.44 1.10
C ALA A 81 -6.49 -14.27 0.02
N SER A 82 -5.42 -14.95 0.35
CA SER A 82 -4.70 -15.83 -0.59
C SER A 82 -5.54 -17.05 -0.99
N GLU A 83 -6.55 -17.39 -0.19
CA GLU A 83 -7.40 -18.57 -0.35
C GLU A 83 -8.87 -18.26 -0.05
N ASN A 84 -9.74 -19.15 -0.54
CA ASN A 84 -11.18 -19.03 -0.29
C ASN A 84 -11.59 -19.79 0.97
N TRP A 85 -12.70 -19.33 1.58
CA TRP A 85 -13.34 -19.98 2.74
C TRP A 85 -12.34 -20.29 3.85
N LEU A 86 -11.77 -19.24 4.43
CA LEU A 86 -10.74 -19.35 5.45
C LEU A 86 -11.15 -20.23 6.64
N TYR A 87 -12.42 -20.35 6.92
CA TYR A 87 -12.98 -21.08 8.05
C TYR A 87 -13.21 -22.58 7.82
N TYR A 88 -12.79 -23.11 6.65
CA TYR A 88 -12.79 -24.54 6.36
C TYR A 88 -11.37 -25.07 6.25
N SER A 89 -11.11 -26.26 6.85
CA SER A 89 -9.90 -27.02 6.56
C SER A 89 -9.94 -27.59 5.14
N THR A 90 -8.77 -27.68 4.52
CA THR A 90 -8.63 -28.37 3.24
C THR A 90 -7.93 -29.71 3.43
N TYR A 91 -8.33 -30.68 2.62
CA TYR A 91 -7.81 -32.03 2.64
C TYR A 91 -7.29 -32.43 1.27
N SER A 92 -6.16 -33.10 1.22
CA SER A 92 -5.55 -33.62 0.00
C SER A 92 -5.21 -35.09 0.14
N LYS A 93 -4.97 -35.76 -0.99
CA LYS A 93 -4.41 -37.13 -0.98
C LYS A 93 -2.89 -37.04 -1.07
N ASN A 94 -2.20 -37.70 -0.14
CA ASN A 94 -0.75 -37.83 -0.21
C ASN A 94 -0.32 -38.84 -1.31
N SER A 95 1.00 -39.00 -1.49
CA SER A 95 1.59 -39.89 -2.50
C SER A 95 1.21 -41.36 -2.36
N VAL A 96 0.78 -41.79 -1.18
CA VAL A 96 0.29 -43.16 -0.91
C VAL A 96 -1.23 -43.26 -0.92
N GLY A 97 -1.94 -42.21 -1.31
CA GLY A 97 -3.40 -42.21 -1.47
C GLY A 97 -4.21 -41.98 -0.19
N LEU A 98 -3.55 -41.70 0.94
CA LEU A 98 -4.23 -41.35 2.20
C LEU A 98 -4.71 -39.92 2.19
N ILE A 99 -5.90 -39.68 2.75
CA ILE A 99 -6.43 -38.33 2.95
C ILE A 99 -5.73 -37.72 4.15
N VAL A 100 -5.07 -36.60 3.95
CA VAL A 100 -4.39 -35.84 4.98
C VAL A 100 -4.95 -34.41 4.98
N GLU A 101 -4.97 -33.77 6.16
CA GLU A 101 -5.30 -32.35 6.26
C GLU A 101 -4.15 -31.55 5.65
N ASP A 102 -4.47 -30.71 4.67
CA ASP A 102 -3.50 -29.88 3.95
C ASP A 102 -3.31 -28.53 4.64
N LYS A 103 -4.44 -27.89 4.95
CA LYS A 103 -4.44 -26.62 5.67
C LYS A 103 -5.52 -26.54 6.74
N ALA A 104 -5.12 -26.12 7.92
CA ALA A 104 -6.03 -25.91 9.04
C ALA A 104 -6.92 -24.68 8.84
N ALA A 105 -8.17 -24.80 9.26
CA ALA A 105 -9.14 -23.72 9.21
C ALA A 105 -8.77 -22.54 10.12
N ASN A 106 -9.01 -21.31 9.65
CA ASN A 106 -9.00 -20.14 10.49
C ASN A 106 -10.42 -19.62 10.71
N THR A 107 -11.06 -20.04 11.79
CA THR A 107 -12.45 -19.64 12.13
C THR A 107 -12.53 -18.22 12.68
N THR A 108 -11.41 -17.62 13.06
CA THR A 108 -11.30 -16.27 13.62
C THR A 108 -11.01 -15.20 12.59
N ALA A 109 -10.76 -15.60 11.34
CA ALA A 109 -10.51 -14.67 10.24
C ALA A 109 -11.64 -13.64 10.12
N ARG A 110 -11.26 -12.38 9.91
CA ARG A 110 -12.15 -11.24 9.80
C ARG A 110 -11.70 -10.26 8.73
N TRP A 111 -12.54 -9.28 8.47
CA TRP A 111 -12.27 -8.22 7.50
C TRP A 111 -10.95 -7.49 7.81
N GLU A 112 -10.14 -7.35 6.79
CA GLU A 112 -9.07 -6.36 6.77
C GLU A 112 -9.68 -4.97 6.72
N THR A 113 -9.22 -4.02 7.52
CA THR A 113 -9.77 -2.67 7.60
C THR A 113 -8.73 -1.62 7.29
N ALA A 114 -9.10 -0.62 6.49
CA ALA A 114 -8.29 0.53 6.19
C ALA A 114 -9.04 1.80 6.59
N ARG A 115 -8.55 2.51 7.62
CA ARG A 115 -8.99 3.86 7.95
C ARG A 115 -8.25 4.85 7.09
N LYS A 116 -9.00 5.67 6.36
CA LYS A 116 -8.49 6.69 5.45
C LYS A 116 -8.93 8.07 5.91
N GLN A 117 -7.98 8.98 6.00
CA GLN A 117 -8.20 10.38 6.32
C GLN A 117 -7.62 11.22 5.20
N ASP A 118 -8.34 12.24 4.80
CA ASP A 118 -7.95 13.15 3.72
C ASP A 118 -8.34 14.57 4.06
N LEU A 119 -7.38 15.49 3.92
CA LEU A 119 -7.57 16.94 4.02
C LEU A 119 -7.26 17.56 2.66
N GLY A 120 -8.29 18.01 1.96
CA GLY A 120 -8.18 18.60 0.64
C GLY A 120 -8.39 20.12 0.65
N ILE A 121 -7.59 20.82 -0.12
CA ILE A 121 -7.68 22.26 -0.34
C ILE A 121 -7.80 22.53 -1.84
N GLU A 122 -8.88 23.15 -2.26
CA GLU A 122 -9.12 23.52 -3.65
C GLU A 122 -9.03 25.06 -3.80
N LEU A 123 -8.12 25.49 -4.65
CA LEU A 123 -7.84 26.89 -4.92
C LEU A 123 -8.14 27.22 -6.37
N GLY A 124 -8.73 28.37 -6.63
CA GLY A 124 -8.95 28.90 -7.98
C GLY A 124 -8.68 30.39 -8.02
N PHE A 125 -7.98 30.83 -9.05
CA PHE A 125 -7.56 32.20 -9.24
C PHE A 125 -7.95 32.69 -10.64
N PHE A 126 -8.14 33.99 -10.79
CA PHE A 126 -8.40 34.64 -12.07
C PHE A 126 -9.60 34.04 -12.82
N LYS A 127 -10.75 33.90 -12.15
CA LYS A 127 -11.95 33.20 -12.67
C LYS A 127 -11.70 31.78 -13.08
N ASP A 128 -10.95 31.04 -12.23
CA ASP A 128 -10.56 29.64 -12.40
C ASP A 128 -9.65 29.36 -13.62
N GLN A 129 -8.95 30.38 -14.13
CA GLN A 129 -7.90 30.16 -15.12
C GLN A 129 -6.72 29.40 -14.53
N LEU A 130 -6.37 29.70 -13.28
CA LEU A 130 -5.36 28.96 -12.52
C LEU A 130 -6.04 28.23 -11.37
N SER A 131 -5.88 26.93 -11.29
CA SER A 131 -6.44 26.10 -10.21
C SER A 131 -5.37 25.19 -9.61
N PHE A 132 -5.48 24.97 -8.29
CA PHE A 132 -4.68 24.00 -7.55
C PHE A 132 -5.59 23.15 -6.68
N ASN A 133 -5.31 21.87 -6.64
CA ASN A 133 -5.84 20.93 -5.67
C ASN A 133 -4.67 20.36 -4.87
N VAL A 134 -4.76 20.40 -3.56
CA VAL A 134 -3.76 19.85 -2.66
C VAL A 134 -4.47 18.92 -1.70
N ASP A 135 -4.08 17.66 -1.69
CA ASP A 135 -4.61 16.62 -0.83
C ASP A 135 -3.53 16.07 0.09
N LEU A 136 -3.78 16.12 1.39
CA LEU A 136 -2.97 15.50 2.44
C LEU A 136 -3.71 14.27 2.93
N PHE A 137 -3.15 13.11 2.71
CA PHE A 137 -3.83 11.87 3.06
C PHE A 137 -3.01 10.97 4.01
N GLN A 138 -3.74 10.21 4.80
CA GLN A 138 -3.20 9.15 5.64
C GLN A 138 -4.12 7.93 5.58
N GLU A 139 -3.53 6.75 5.47
CA GLU A 139 -4.21 5.46 5.56
C GLU A 139 -3.52 4.60 6.63
N LEU A 140 -4.31 4.05 7.54
CA LEU A 140 -3.88 3.01 8.47
C LEU A 140 -4.67 1.74 8.15
N ARG A 141 -3.97 0.73 7.65
CA ARG A 141 -4.53 -0.59 7.36
C ARG A 141 -4.17 -1.53 8.50
N THR A 142 -5.18 -2.19 9.04
CA THR A 142 -5.06 -3.14 10.15
C THR A 142 -5.72 -4.46 9.80
N ASP A 143 -5.40 -5.48 10.57
CA ASP A 143 -5.95 -6.82 10.39
C ASP A 143 -5.69 -7.39 8.98
N MET A 144 -4.56 -7.05 8.38
CA MET A 144 -4.17 -7.58 7.07
C MET A 144 -4.07 -9.10 7.14
N LEU A 145 -4.68 -9.76 6.15
CA LEU A 145 -4.64 -11.20 6.02
C LEU A 145 -3.30 -11.63 5.42
N LEU A 146 -2.48 -12.25 6.24
CA LEU A 146 -1.14 -12.71 5.89
C LEU A 146 -1.02 -14.20 6.18
N LYS A 147 -0.12 -14.87 5.45
CA LYS A 147 0.27 -16.26 5.78
C LYS A 147 0.93 -16.26 7.15
N PRO A 148 0.47 -17.13 8.06
CA PRO A 148 1.07 -17.20 9.39
C PRO A 148 2.47 -17.81 9.30
N VAL A 149 3.33 -17.36 10.22
CA VAL A 149 4.63 -18.01 10.45
C VAL A 149 4.44 -19.12 11.47
N GLU A 150 4.52 -20.34 11.03
CA GLU A 150 4.28 -21.53 11.84
C GLU A 150 5.54 -22.39 11.99
N SER A 151 5.62 -23.07 13.13
CA SER A 151 6.71 -24.04 13.33
C SER A 151 6.52 -25.27 12.45
N PRO A 152 7.55 -25.72 11.72
CA PRO A 152 7.50 -26.97 10.97
C PRO A 152 7.13 -28.20 11.82
N LEU A 153 7.27 -28.10 13.15
CA LEU A 153 6.92 -29.18 14.08
C LEU A 153 5.41 -29.44 14.17
N LEU A 154 4.58 -28.48 13.73
CA LEU A 154 3.13 -28.66 13.69
C LEU A 154 2.69 -29.64 12.59
N GLY A 155 3.52 -29.84 11.56
CA GLY A 155 3.23 -30.77 10.46
C GLY A 155 2.05 -30.36 9.56
N ILE A 156 1.45 -29.18 9.79
CA ILE A 156 0.32 -28.62 9.06
C ILE A 156 0.52 -27.12 8.93
N THR A 157 0.00 -26.54 7.86
CA THR A 157 -0.04 -25.10 7.67
C THR A 157 -1.45 -24.56 7.89
N SER A 158 -1.57 -23.38 8.46
CA SER A 158 -2.87 -22.70 8.58
C SER A 158 -3.16 -21.80 7.38
N LYS A 159 -4.42 -21.47 7.21
CA LYS A 159 -4.86 -20.43 6.28
C LYS A 159 -4.49 -19.05 6.82
N ASP A 160 -4.61 -18.03 5.95
CA ASP A 160 -4.28 -16.65 6.29
C ASP A 160 -4.89 -16.21 7.63
N VAL A 161 -4.10 -15.42 8.38
CA VAL A 161 -4.47 -14.85 9.68
C VAL A 161 -4.39 -13.33 9.64
N ASN A 162 -5.21 -12.66 10.45
CA ASN A 162 -5.18 -11.21 10.59
C ASN A 162 -4.02 -10.76 11.50
N SER A 163 -2.82 -10.70 10.96
CA SER A 163 -1.59 -10.45 11.74
C SER A 163 -0.83 -9.19 11.33
N GLY A 164 -1.14 -8.60 10.16
CA GLY A 164 -0.42 -7.47 9.62
C GLY A 164 -1.07 -6.11 9.82
N SER A 165 -0.24 -5.06 9.82
CA SER A 165 -0.70 -3.67 9.69
C SER A 165 0.29 -2.82 8.92
N MET A 166 -0.23 -1.81 8.21
CA MET A 166 0.55 -0.91 7.37
C MET A 166 0.01 0.51 7.49
N LYS A 167 0.90 1.48 7.48
CA LYS A 167 0.59 2.91 7.40
C LYS A 167 1.06 3.46 6.07
N LYS A 168 0.24 4.30 5.44
CA LYS A 168 0.58 5.09 4.27
C LYS A 168 0.19 6.53 4.51
N HIS A 169 1.00 7.49 4.06
CA HIS A 169 0.67 8.90 4.05
C HIS A 169 1.34 9.59 2.88
N GLY A 170 0.82 10.75 2.51
CA GLY A 170 1.37 11.46 1.38
C GLY A 170 0.68 12.79 1.12
N ILE A 171 1.14 13.43 0.06
CA ILE A 171 0.63 14.69 -0.48
C ILE A 171 0.46 14.51 -1.98
N ASP A 172 -0.72 14.85 -2.48
CA ASP A 172 -1.00 14.96 -3.90
C ASP A 172 -1.27 16.43 -4.25
N ILE A 173 -0.56 16.94 -5.25
CA ILE A 173 -0.70 18.32 -5.73
C ILE A 173 -1.03 18.27 -7.22
N GLU A 174 -2.13 18.87 -7.59
CA GLU A 174 -2.52 19.08 -8.99
C GLU A 174 -2.60 20.58 -9.25
N GLY A 175 -1.97 21.02 -10.32
CA GLY A 175 -2.07 22.40 -10.80
C GLY A 175 -2.49 22.43 -12.25
N LYS A 176 -3.39 23.36 -12.59
CA LYS A 176 -3.89 23.52 -13.95
C LYS A 176 -4.02 25.00 -14.29
N TRP A 177 -3.44 25.40 -15.41
CA TRP A 177 -3.59 26.72 -15.99
C TRP A 177 -4.21 26.61 -17.36
N ARG A 178 -5.33 27.28 -17.57
CA ARG A 178 -6.02 27.35 -18.84
C ARG A 178 -6.37 28.80 -19.18
N SER A 179 -6.14 29.20 -20.42
CA SER A 179 -6.48 30.52 -20.88
C SER A 179 -6.75 30.51 -22.38
N THR A 180 -7.49 31.54 -22.82
CA THR A 180 -7.74 31.77 -24.22
C THR A 180 -7.20 33.16 -24.56
N THR A 181 -6.36 33.25 -25.57
CA THR A 181 -5.83 34.53 -26.04
C THR A 181 -6.91 35.36 -26.75
N SER A 182 -6.71 36.65 -26.89
CA SER A 182 -7.63 37.56 -27.60
C SER A 182 -7.87 37.15 -29.07
N ARG A 183 -7.00 36.34 -29.66
CA ARG A 183 -7.11 35.79 -31.02
C ARG A 183 -7.85 34.44 -31.08
N GLY A 184 -8.42 33.97 -29.94
CA GLY A 184 -9.16 32.71 -29.88
C GLY A 184 -8.29 31.44 -29.69
N PHE A 185 -6.97 31.60 -29.52
CA PHE A 185 -6.11 30.45 -29.26
C PHE A 185 -6.25 30.02 -27.80
N TYR A 186 -6.69 28.76 -27.59
CA TYR A 186 -6.82 28.12 -26.27
C TYR A 186 -5.54 27.35 -25.94
N TYR A 187 -5.11 27.43 -24.70
CA TYR A 187 -4.03 26.60 -24.18
C TYR A 187 -4.30 26.16 -22.75
N GLU A 188 -3.83 24.98 -22.42
CA GLU A 188 -3.91 24.39 -21.09
C GLU A 188 -2.55 23.79 -20.72
N LEU A 189 -2.09 24.14 -19.51
CA LEU A 189 -0.91 23.54 -18.88
C LEU A 189 -1.36 22.88 -17.60
N GLY A 190 -0.98 21.63 -17.41
CA GLY A 190 -1.29 20.88 -16.19
C GLY A 190 -0.07 20.18 -15.64
N PHE A 191 0.01 20.08 -14.33
CA PHE A 191 0.97 19.23 -13.66
C PHE A 191 0.30 18.50 -12.51
N MET A 192 0.81 17.33 -12.20
CA MET A 192 0.47 16.54 -11.04
C MET A 192 1.76 16.07 -10.36
N LEU A 193 1.81 16.15 -9.04
CA LEU A 193 2.91 15.67 -8.22
C LEU A 193 2.32 14.91 -7.04
N GLY A 194 2.67 13.64 -6.92
CA GLY A 194 2.34 12.78 -5.79
C GLY A 194 3.60 12.42 -5.01
N LEU A 195 3.59 12.68 -3.73
CA LEU A 195 4.63 12.28 -2.77
C LEU A 195 3.98 11.33 -1.78
N ASN A 196 4.45 10.09 -1.70
CA ASN A 196 3.86 9.12 -0.79
C ASN A 196 4.91 8.24 -0.12
N GLU A 197 4.68 7.94 1.14
CA GLU A 197 5.47 7.01 1.92
C GLU A 197 4.55 5.96 2.54
N ASN A 198 4.99 4.72 2.56
CA ASN A 198 4.32 3.64 3.26
C ASN A 198 5.30 2.87 4.12
N ARG A 199 4.82 2.34 5.25
CA ARG A 199 5.60 1.49 6.15
C ARG A 199 4.75 0.37 6.71
N ILE A 200 5.34 -0.80 6.80
CA ILE A 200 4.81 -1.93 7.54
C ILE A 200 4.95 -1.61 9.03
N VAL A 201 3.83 -1.60 9.75
CA VAL A 201 3.79 -1.30 11.20
C VAL A 201 3.89 -2.60 11.99
N LYS A 202 3.25 -3.66 11.49
CA LYS A 202 3.28 -4.98 12.10
C LYS A 202 3.31 -6.05 11.01
N TYR A 203 4.14 -7.02 11.20
CA TYR A 203 4.26 -8.20 10.33
C TYR A 203 4.52 -9.44 11.20
N ASP A 204 3.97 -10.58 10.81
CA ASP A 204 4.22 -11.83 11.51
C ASP A 204 5.55 -12.41 11.03
N GLU A 205 6.55 -12.41 11.89
CA GLU A 205 7.91 -12.84 11.59
C GLU A 205 8.42 -13.85 12.59
N PRO A 206 9.29 -14.80 12.18
CA PRO A 206 9.95 -15.69 13.11
C PRO A 206 10.69 -14.94 14.21
N VAL A 207 10.61 -15.41 15.45
CA VAL A 207 11.22 -14.75 16.61
C VAL A 207 12.72 -14.50 16.43
N ASN A 208 13.40 -15.41 15.71
CA ASN A 208 14.85 -15.35 15.49
C ASN A 208 15.26 -14.60 14.22
N THR A 209 14.33 -13.91 13.55
CA THR A 209 14.66 -13.11 12.37
C THR A 209 15.64 -12.00 12.72
N PRO A 210 16.81 -11.90 12.09
CA PRO A 210 17.76 -10.83 12.29
C PRO A 210 17.13 -9.45 12.02
N ALA A 211 17.56 -8.43 12.73
CA ALA A 211 16.97 -7.09 12.63
C ALA A 211 16.99 -6.53 11.19
N TYR A 212 18.05 -6.82 10.42
CA TYR A 212 18.19 -6.37 9.03
C TYR A 212 17.28 -7.13 8.04
N GLN A 213 16.72 -8.27 8.45
CA GLN A 213 15.77 -9.05 7.65
C GLN A 213 14.31 -8.77 7.99
N LYS A 214 14.05 -8.01 9.06
CA LYS A 214 12.68 -7.71 9.46
C LYS A 214 11.95 -6.85 8.44
N TRP A 215 10.68 -7.15 8.25
CA TRP A 215 9.77 -6.35 7.42
C TRP A 215 9.17 -5.18 8.19
N GLU A 216 9.04 -5.29 9.51
CA GLU A 216 8.55 -4.21 10.34
C GLU A 216 9.44 -2.97 10.22
N GLY A 217 8.81 -1.80 10.04
CA GLY A 217 9.50 -0.53 9.83
C GLY A 217 10.00 -0.28 8.41
N THR A 218 9.92 -1.27 7.50
CA THR A 218 10.33 -1.10 6.10
C THR A 218 9.15 -0.70 5.21
N PRO A 219 9.41 -0.09 4.04
CA PRO A 219 8.37 0.12 3.04
C PRO A 219 7.74 -1.20 2.60
N TYR A 220 6.42 -1.20 2.38
CA TYR A 220 5.73 -2.35 1.79
C TYR A 220 6.26 -2.61 0.39
N LYS A 221 6.60 -3.87 0.11
CA LYS A 221 7.31 -4.26 -1.11
C LYS A 221 8.65 -3.53 -1.31
N ALA A 222 9.36 -3.26 -0.22
CA ALA A 222 10.77 -2.94 -0.32
C ALA A 222 11.48 -4.03 -1.14
N ALA A 223 12.40 -3.61 -2.01
CA ALA A 223 13.17 -4.57 -2.80
C ALA A 223 14.10 -5.37 -1.88
N ARG A 224 13.69 -6.59 -1.56
CA ARG A 224 14.50 -7.61 -0.88
C ARG A 224 14.82 -8.72 -1.88
N THR A 225 15.32 -8.34 -3.02
CA THR A 225 15.37 -9.19 -4.20
C THR A 225 16.70 -9.89 -4.36
N GLY A 226 17.22 -10.43 -3.37
CA GLY A 226 18.39 -11.26 -3.53
C GLY A 226 19.60 -10.76 -2.75
N LEU A 227 20.70 -11.38 -3.05
CA LEU A 227 21.99 -11.07 -2.46
C LEU A 227 22.56 -9.81 -3.13
N GLU A 228 23.08 -8.90 -2.35
CA GLU A 228 23.73 -7.72 -2.86
C GLU A 228 25.01 -8.09 -3.61
N GLN A 229 25.21 -7.49 -4.78
CA GLN A 229 26.44 -7.61 -5.54
C GLN A 229 27.43 -6.56 -5.06
N ILE A 230 28.68 -6.95 -4.86
CA ILE A 230 29.73 -6.01 -4.51
C ILE A 230 30.05 -5.18 -5.75
N ASP A 231 29.95 -3.86 -5.64
CA ASP A 231 30.26 -2.96 -6.74
C ASP A 231 31.73 -3.11 -7.18
N GLY A 232 31.96 -3.34 -8.47
CA GLY A 232 33.27 -3.62 -9.03
C GLY A 232 33.91 -4.95 -8.58
N GLY A 233 33.21 -5.78 -7.80
CA GLY A 233 33.70 -7.05 -7.30
C GLY A 233 33.46 -8.21 -8.27
N TYR A 234 34.44 -8.55 -9.09
CA TYR A 234 34.39 -9.73 -9.98
C TYR A 234 35.42 -10.76 -9.52
N PHE A 235 35.13 -12.05 -9.77
CA PHE A 235 36.14 -13.07 -9.60
C PHE A 235 37.20 -12.98 -10.71
N ALA A 236 38.42 -12.61 -10.32
CA ALA A 236 39.52 -12.37 -11.25
C ALA A 236 40.41 -13.61 -11.46
N SER A 237 40.45 -14.55 -10.50
CA SER A 237 41.26 -15.75 -10.55
C SER A 237 40.56 -16.92 -9.88
N VAL A 238 41.06 -18.15 -10.11
CA VAL A 238 40.57 -19.37 -9.45
C VAL A 238 40.85 -19.32 -7.94
N ASP A 239 41.98 -18.77 -7.54
CA ASP A 239 42.35 -18.61 -6.12
C ASP A 239 41.38 -17.64 -5.44
N ASP A 240 40.92 -16.59 -6.14
CA ASP A 240 39.93 -15.67 -5.65
C ASP A 240 38.56 -16.36 -5.42
N ILE A 241 38.18 -17.28 -6.29
CA ILE A 241 36.95 -18.08 -6.12
C ILE A 241 37.08 -18.98 -4.87
N HIS A 242 38.21 -19.61 -4.67
CA HIS A 242 38.42 -20.51 -3.52
C HIS A 242 38.60 -19.75 -2.20
N GLY A 243 39.13 -18.54 -2.24
CA GLY A 243 39.36 -17.70 -1.05
C GLY A 243 38.17 -16.88 -0.63
N TYR A 244 37.11 -16.84 -1.43
CA TYR A 244 35.91 -16.05 -1.14
C TYR A 244 34.84 -16.88 -0.40
N PRO A 245 34.00 -16.29 0.48
CA PRO A 245 32.87 -16.96 1.09
C PRO A 245 32.02 -17.72 0.05
N ASN A 246 31.75 -18.98 0.29
CA ASN A 246 31.03 -19.82 -0.65
C ASN A 246 29.62 -19.32 -0.88
N SER A 247 29.26 -19.06 -2.12
CA SER A 247 27.91 -18.72 -2.50
C SER A 247 26.96 -19.93 -2.44
N LEU A 248 25.68 -19.63 -2.35
CA LEU A 248 24.57 -20.60 -2.31
C LEU A 248 24.80 -21.84 -3.19
N GLY A 249 25.18 -22.91 -2.55
CA GLY A 249 24.95 -24.28 -3.01
C GLY A 249 25.98 -24.90 -3.95
N SER A 250 26.88 -24.18 -4.60
CA SER A 250 27.90 -24.86 -5.42
C SER A 250 28.97 -23.92 -5.96
N ILE A 251 30.22 -24.21 -5.68
CA ILE A 251 31.37 -23.69 -6.42
C ILE A 251 31.24 -23.96 -7.94
N ASP A 252 30.51 -25.01 -8.32
CA ASP A 252 30.32 -25.43 -9.71
C ASP A 252 29.62 -24.40 -10.60
N ASN A 253 28.90 -23.44 -10.02
CA ASN A 253 28.25 -22.35 -10.73
C ASN A 253 29.02 -21.01 -10.68
N THR A 254 30.22 -21.02 -10.07
CA THR A 254 31.05 -19.82 -9.95
C THR A 254 32.19 -19.88 -10.96
N TYR A 255 32.28 -18.87 -11.81
CA TYR A 255 33.30 -18.76 -12.85
C TYR A 255 33.92 -17.37 -12.89
N LEU A 256 35.04 -17.23 -13.55
CA LEU A 256 35.75 -15.97 -13.69
C LEU A 256 34.87 -14.92 -14.39
N GLY A 257 34.86 -13.71 -13.85
CA GLY A 257 34.12 -12.59 -14.37
C GLY A 257 32.67 -12.49 -13.87
N ILE A 258 32.18 -13.44 -13.03
CA ILE A 258 30.89 -13.28 -12.33
C ILE A 258 31.08 -12.35 -11.13
N TYR A 259 29.99 -11.66 -10.75
CA TYR A 259 29.97 -10.77 -9.57
C TYR A 259 30.14 -11.56 -8.26
N LYS A 260 30.91 -10.98 -7.35
CA LYS A 260 30.95 -11.40 -5.93
C LYS A 260 29.68 -10.93 -5.24
N LEU A 261 29.10 -11.82 -4.45
CA LEU A 261 27.94 -11.51 -3.62
C LEU A 261 28.41 -11.17 -2.20
N LEU A 262 27.76 -10.20 -1.58
CA LEU A 262 28.11 -9.75 -0.24
C LEU A 262 27.70 -10.79 0.81
N ASP A 263 28.67 -11.23 1.62
CA ASP A 263 28.42 -11.92 2.89
C ASP A 263 28.08 -10.84 3.92
N PHE A 264 26.76 -10.53 4.03
CA PHE A 264 26.26 -9.40 4.82
C PHE A 264 26.41 -9.65 6.32
N ASN A 265 26.20 -10.89 6.75
CA ASN A 265 26.27 -11.26 8.17
C ASN A 265 27.69 -11.67 8.60
N ALA A 266 28.64 -11.75 7.66
CA ALA A 266 30.03 -12.11 7.86
C ALA A 266 30.23 -13.50 8.51
N ASP A 267 29.37 -14.47 8.17
CA ASP A 267 29.48 -15.86 8.68
C ASP A 267 30.40 -16.74 7.83
N GLY A 268 30.98 -16.19 6.77
CA GLY A 268 31.87 -16.88 5.84
C GLY A 268 31.13 -17.68 4.75
N ARG A 269 29.81 -17.48 4.61
CA ARG A 269 28.98 -18.14 3.62
C ARG A 269 27.97 -17.15 3.04
N VAL A 270 27.86 -17.09 1.74
CA VAL A 270 26.75 -16.34 1.09
C VAL A 270 25.52 -17.24 1.02
N SER A 271 24.49 -16.88 1.76
CA SER A 271 23.28 -17.68 1.95
C SER A 271 22.00 -16.80 1.99
N ASN A 272 20.84 -17.41 2.24
CA ASN A 272 19.61 -16.65 2.47
C ASN A 272 19.66 -15.77 3.74
N LEU A 273 20.63 -16.01 4.62
CA LEU A 273 20.86 -15.17 5.80
C LEU A 273 21.47 -13.81 5.44
N ASP A 274 22.03 -13.66 4.25
CA ASP A 274 22.60 -12.41 3.75
C ASP A 274 21.58 -11.53 3.01
N LEU A 275 20.36 -12.02 2.84
CA LEU A 275 19.28 -11.23 2.27
C LEU A 275 18.95 -10.07 3.20
N HIS A 276 19.06 -8.86 2.70
CA HIS A 276 18.71 -7.65 3.43
C HIS A 276 17.94 -6.68 2.52
N ALA A 277 17.39 -5.62 3.10
CA ALA A 277 16.71 -4.60 2.32
C ALA A 277 17.74 -3.78 1.55
N ILE A 278 17.76 -3.97 0.23
CA ILE A 278 18.52 -3.15 -0.69
C ILE A 278 17.75 -1.84 -0.90
N GLU A 279 18.46 -0.74 -1.10
CA GLU A 279 17.84 0.53 -1.44
C GLU A 279 16.98 0.38 -2.71
N GLY A 280 15.71 0.67 -2.56
CA GLY A 280 14.73 0.59 -3.64
C GLY A 280 13.36 0.16 -3.13
N VAL A 281 12.36 0.67 -3.78
CA VAL A 281 10.96 0.33 -3.53
C VAL A 281 10.30 -0.03 -4.86
N ALA A 282 9.42 -1.04 -4.85
CA ALA A 282 8.69 -1.44 -6.05
C ALA A 282 7.76 -0.33 -6.57
N TYR A 283 7.36 0.59 -5.70
CA TYR A 283 6.55 1.75 -6.07
C TYR A 283 7.34 3.03 -5.81
N PRO A 284 7.51 3.89 -6.83
CA PRO A 284 8.23 5.14 -6.66
C PRO A 284 7.51 6.02 -5.62
N PRO A 285 8.25 6.58 -4.63
CA PRO A 285 7.67 7.47 -3.64
C PRO A 285 7.27 8.83 -4.22
N ILE A 286 7.85 9.19 -5.35
CA ILE A 286 7.58 10.42 -6.08
C ILE A 286 7.07 10.06 -7.46
N VAL A 287 5.89 10.56 -7.78
CA VAL A 287 5.28 10.41 -9.11
C VAL A 287 4.85 11.78 -9.61
N GLY A 288 5.23 12.12 -10.82
CA GLY A 288 4.85 13.38 -11.42
C GLY A 288 4.46 13.24 -12.89
N SER A 289 3.56 14.11 -13.33
CA SER A 289 3.20 14.23 -14.74
C SER A 289 3.05 15.70 -15.13
N PHE A 290 3.32 15.99 -16.38
CA PHE A 290 3.10 17.29 -16.98
C PHE A 290 2.37 17.11 -18.29
N ASN A 291 1.36 17.95 -18.55
CA ASN A 291 0.57 17.90 -19.77
C ASN A 291 0.40 19.30 -20.38
N ILE A 292 0.39 19.36 -21.69
CA ILE A 292 0.16 20.55 -22.48
C ILE A 292 -0.98 20.24 -23.45
N GLY A 293 -2.00 21.08 -23.44
CA GLY A 293 -3.11 21.09 -24.40
C GLY A 293 -3.10 22.38 -25.22
N LEU A 294 -3.37 22.27 -26.50
CA LEU A 294 -3.42 23.39 -27.45
C LEU A 294 -4.69 23.30 -28.27
#